data_1e7400fb6c79e35735bc9646bc1a747f
#
_entry.id   1e7400fb6c79e35735bc9646bc1a747f
#
_cell.length_a   1.000
_cell.length_b   1.000
_cell.length_c   1.000
_cell.angle_alpha   90.00
_cell.angle_beta   90.00
_cell.angle_gamma   90.00
#
_symmetry.space_group_name_H-M   'P 1'
#
loop_
_entity.id
_entity.type
_entity.pdbx_description
1 polymer ?
#
loop_
_entity_poly.entity_id
_entity_poly.type
_entity_poly.pdbx_seq_one_letter_code
_entity_poly.pdbx_strand_id
1 'polypeptide(L)'
;MTYIDENEVNAPPVADDRFEGGFAPVGLDASPQLPLFADKSYSLYAEYSFDASRIGIGGDGYIRLQHSYTGESLNQIDDTPGIQPQETQGDYRLTDVTLGFDLGSWQATLFARNLTDERGVTFKDSSDFDRMFGRASYFIVPPRQIGVSMRRNF
;
A
#
# COMPACT_ATOMS: atom_id res chain seq x y z
N MET A 1 1.13 -1.60 16.34
CA MET A 1 0.34 -2.65 15.68
C MET A 1 -1.10 -2.15 15.72
N THR A 2 -1.64 -1.76 14.59
CA THR A 2 -3.05 -1.31 14.51
C THR A 2 -3.85 -2.49 13.98
N TYR A 3 -4.75 -2.99 14.79
CA TYR A 3 -5.73 -4.00 14.41
C TYR A 3 -7.06 -3.30 14.18
N ILE A 4 -7.64 -3.43 12.99
CA ILE A 4 -8.98 -2.95 12.71
C ILE A 4 -9.87 -4.20 12.76
N ASP A 5 -10.61 -4.34 13.83
CA ASP A 5 -11.62 -5.38 13.97
C ASP A 5 -12.85 -4.97 13.14
N GLU A 6 -13.54 -5.95 12.62
CA GLU A 6 -14.65 -5.89 11.67
C GLU A 6 -15.55 -4.65 11.87
N ASN A 7 -15.43 -3.66 11.01
CA ASN A 7 -16.39 -2.58 10.96
C ASN A 7 -17.61 -3.07 10.15
N GLU A 8 -18.58 -3.63 10.83
CA GLU A 8 -19.91 -3.85 10.25
C GLU A 8 -20.47 -2.46 9.85
N VAL A 9 -20.55 -2.20 8.57
CA VAL A 9 -21.34 -1.09 8.06
C VAL A 9 -22.80 -1.54 8.11
N ASN A 10 -23.44 -1.35 9.25
CA ASN A 10 -24.88 -1.47 9.37
C ASN A 10 -25.53 -0.29 8.64
N ALA A 11 -25.73 -0.43 7.32
CA ALA A 11 -26.61 0.46 6.60
C ALA A 11 -28.06 0.10 7.01
N PRO A 12 -28.83 1.03 7.58
CA PRO A 12 -30.23 0.75 7.85
C PRO A 12 -30.92 0.44 6.51
N PRO A 13 -31.89 -0.50 6.48
CA PRO A 13 -32.67 -0.73 5.29
C PRO A 13 -33.42 0.56 4.96
N VAL A 14 -33.00 1.26 3.90
CA VAL A 14 -33.75 2.37 3.36
C VAL A 14 -34.90 1.80 2.58
N ALA A 15 -36.00 1.54 3.27
CA ALA A 15 -37.30 1.39 2.61
C ALA A 15 -37.72 2.78 2.15
N ASP A 16 -37.26 3.17 0.98
CA ASP A 16 -37.78 4.37 0.31
C ASP A 16 -38.88 3.93 -0.66
N ASP A 17 -40.11 3.97 -0.16
CA ASP A 17 -41.36 3.70 -0.90
C ASP A 17 -41.68 4.79 -1.96
N ARG A 18 -40.76 5.74 -2.18
CA ARG A 18 -40.90 6.83 -3.15
C ARG A 18 -40.50 6.46 -4.57
N PHE A 19 -39.99 5.26 -4.81
CA PHE A 19 -39.66 4.77 -6.16
C PHE A 19 -40.52 3.59 -6.56
N GLU A 20 -41.80 3.81 -6.83
CA GLU A 20 -42.58 2.91 -7.69
C GLU A 20 -41.99 2.97 -9.11
N GLY A 21 -40.95 2.21 -9.40
CA GLY A 21 -40.30 2.21 -10.70
C GLY A 21 -38.95 1.48 -10.77
N GLY A 22 -38.66 0.59 -9.86
CA GLY A 22 -37.75 -0.50 -10.12
C GLY A 22 -36.26 -0.22 -10.09
N PHE A 23 -35.80 0.81 -9.43
CA PHE A 23 -34.47 0.80 -8.87
C PHE A 23 -34.61 0.43 -7.38
N ALA A 24 -34.72 -0.86 -7.12
CA ALA A 24 -34.34 -1.33 -5.80
C ALA A 24 -32.91 -0.80 -5.58
N PRO A 25 -32.60 -0.08 -4.46
CA PRO A 25 -31.23 0.11 -4.11
C PRO A 25 -30.62 -1.28 -4.13
N VAL A 26 -29.65 -1.48 -4.99
CA VAL A 26 -28.90 -2.76 -5.07
C VAL A 26 -28.55 -3.07 -3.64
N GLY A 27 -29.08 -4.17 -3.11
CA GLY A 27 -28.87 -4.49 -1.71
C GLY A 27 -27.39 -4.40 -1.50
N LEU A 28 -26.98 -3.54 -0.62
CA LEU A 28 -25.68 -3.59 -0.02
C LEU A 28 -25.66 -4.93 0.73
N ASP A 29 -25.48 -6.03 0.00
CA ASP A 29 -24.87 -7.22 0.54
C ASP A 29 -23.45 -6.79 0.88
N ALA A 30 -23.41 -5.92 1.89
CA ALA A 30 -22.23 -5.24 2.30
C ALA A 30 -21.24 -6.29 2.74
N SER A 31 -20.23 -6.50 1.96
CA SER A 31 -19.01 -7.07 2.52
C SER A 31 -18.69 -6.24 3.76
N PRO A 32 -18.53 -6.86 4.93
CA PRO A 32 -18.25 -6.14 6.17
C PRO A 32 -16.94 -5.35 6.10
N GLN A 33 -16.17 -5.55 5.04
CA GLN A 33 -14.87 -4.92 4.83
C GLN A 33 -15.02 -3.60 4.04
N LEU A 34 -14.51 -2.52 4.62
CA LEU A 34 -14.40 -1.24 3.91
C LEU A 34 -13.46 -1.39 2.70
N PRO A 35 -13.87 -0.90 1.52
CA PRO A 35 -13.01 -0.94 0.34
C PRO A 35 -11.75 -0.10 0.55
N LEU A 36 -10.66 -0.47 -0.12
CA LEU A 36 -9.34 0.15 -0.06
C LEU A 36 -8.64 0.08 1.31
N PHE A 37 -9.27 -0.53 2.31
CA PHE A 37 -8.64 -0.81 3.59
C PHE A 37 -8.20 -2.27 3.64
N ALA A 38 -6.92 -2.47 3.90
CA ALA A 38 -6.39 -3.82 4.10
C ALA A 38 -6.96 -4.45 5.37
N ASP A 39 -7.28 -5.73 5.32
CA ASP A 39 -7.73 -6.50 6.47
C ASP A 39 -6.68 -6.50 7.60
N LYS A 40 -5.40 -6.50 7.23
CA LYS A 40 -4.25 -6.48 8.13
C LYS A 40 -3.12 -5.66 7.56
N SER A 41 -2.44 -4.91 8.40
CA SER A 41 -1.22 -4.24 8.02
C SER A 41 -0.24 -4.15 9.18
N TYR A 42 1.03 -4.19 8.88
CA TYR A 42 2.09 -3.91 9.86
C TYR A 42 3.29 -3.26 9.19
N SER A 43 4.07 -2.56 10.01
CA SER A 43 5.35 -2.01 9.61
C SER A 43 6.38 -2.28 10.71
N LEU A 44 7.53 -2.77 10.30
CA LEU A 44 8.68 -3.03 11.15
C LEU A 44 9.82 -2.11 10.74
N TYR A 45 10.50 -1.58 11.72
CA TYR A 45 11.62 -0.69 11.55
C TYR A 45 12.76 -1.12 12.46
N ALA A 46 13.96 -1.20 11.92
CA ALA A 46 15.18 -1.45 12.66
C ALA A 46 16.30 -0.56 12.13
N GLU A 47 17.07 0.01 13.05
CA GLU A 47 18.26 0.79 12.73
C GLU A 47 19.40 0.38 13.63
N TYR A 48 20.57 0.21 13.04
CA TYR A 48 21.82 -0.06 13.73
C TYR A 48 22.84 1.01 13.35
N SER A 49 23.29 1.75 14.34
CA SER A 49 24.34 2.78 14.18
C SER A 49 25.69 2.22 14.60
N PHE A 50 26.73 2.59 13.90
CA PHE A 50 28.09 2.13 14.14
C PHE A 50 29.13 3.21 13.86
N ASP A 51 30.29 3.10 14.52
CA ASP A 51 31.44 3.93 14.23
C ASP A 51 32.10 3.48 12.92
N ALA A 52 31.97 4.31 11.87
CA ALA A 52 32.47 4.03 10.54
C ALA A 52 34.00 4.09 10.44
N SER A 53 34.70 4.65 11.45
CA SER A 53 36.17 4.64 11.50
C SER A 53 36.75 3.22 11.54
N ARG A 54 35.98 2.26 12.06
CA ARG A 54 36.38 0.84 12.10
C ARG A 54 36.53 0.21 10.72
N ILE A 55 35.88 0.76 9.70
CA ILE A 55 35.97 0.29 8.31
C ILE A 55 36.76 1.27 7.43
N GLY A 56 37.51 2.22 8.05
CA GLY A 56 38.34 3.19 7.36
C GLY A 56 37.59 4.41 6.79
N ILE A 57 36.34 4.59 7.17
CA ILE A 57 35.52 5.75 6.80
C ILE A 57 35.37 6.60 8.08
N GLY A 58 35.83 7.87 8.03
CA GLY A 58 35.72 8.74 9.20
C GLY A 58 34.25 9.10 9.47
N GLY A 59 33.86 9.19 10.79
CA GLY A 59 32.51 9.56 11.19
C GLY A 59 31.61 8.36 11.56
N ASP A 60 30.30 8.60 11.57
CA ASP A 60 29.31 7.63 11.97
C ASP A 60 28.56 7.03 10.78
N GLY A 61 28.19 5.78 10.91
CA GLY A 61 27.38 5.08 9.93
C GLY A 61 26.11 4.49 10.55
N TYR A 62 25.11 4.23 9.71
CA TYR A 62 23.92 3.49 10.11
C TYR A 62 23.43 2.56 9.01
N ILE A 63 22.85 1.45 9.39
CA ILE A 63 22.06 0.59 8.53
C ILE A 63 20.63 0.62 9.02
N ARG A 64 19.70 0.88 8.12
CA ARG A 64 18.26 0.94 8.38
C ARG A 64 17.56 -0.10 7.53
N LEU A 65 16.71 -0.89 8.17
CA LEU A 65 15.79 -1.82 7.53
C LEU A 65 14.36 -1.38 7.83
N GLN A 66 13.55 -1.30 6.81
CA GLN A 66 12.11 -1.11 6.93
C GLN A 66 11.40 -2.22 6.16
N HIS A 67 10.43 -2.86 6.80
CA HIS A 67 9.61 -3.88 6.20
C HIS A 67 8.14 -3.58 6.49
N SER A 68 7.30 -3.60 5.45
CA SER A 68 5.87 -3.42 5.59
C SER A 68 5.10 -4.52 4.89
N TYR A 69 3.97 -4.87 5.45
CA TYR A 69 2.98 -5.77 4.89
C TYR A 69 1.64 -5.05 4.80
N THR A 70 1.00 -5.18 3.66
CA THR A 70 -0.36 -4.73 3.42
C THR A 70 -1.15 -5.94 2.96
N GLY A 71 -2.18 -6.30 3.70
CA GLY A 71 -3.06 -7.43 3.41
C GLY A 71 -4.04 -7.16 2.29
N GLU A 72 -4.91 -8.08 2.06
CA GLU A 72 -5.94 -7.98 1.03
C GLU A 72 -6.91 -6.84 1.33
N SER A 73 -7.42 -6.22 0.28
CA SER A 73 -8.46 -5.19 0.35
C SER A 73 -9.44 -5.33 -0.80
N LEU A 74 -10.60 -4.71 -0.68
CA LEU A 74 -11.59 -4.65 -1.74
C LEU A 74 -11.42 -3.37 -2.55
N ASN A 75 -11.68 -3.42 -3.85
CA ASN A 75 -11.57 -2.25 -4.72
C ASN A 75 -12.73 -1.27 -4.56
N GLN A 76 -13.93 -1.75 -4.20
CA GLN A 76 -15.16 -0.95 -4.10
C GLN A 76 -16.17 -1.61 -3.16
N ILE A 77 -17.20 -0.84 -2.77
CA ILE A 77 -18.30 -1.32 -1.89
C ILE A 77 -19.30 -2.15 -2.69
N ASP A 78 -19.67 -1.69 -3.88
CA ASP A 78 -20.72 -2.32 -4.68
C ASP A 78 -20.20 -3.57 -5.37
N ASP A 79 -20.99 -4.63 -5.29
CA ASP A 79 -20.82 -5.86 -6.08
C ASP A 79 -22.03 -6.00 -6.99
N THR A 80 -21.97 -5.39 -8.18
CA THR A 80 -23.00 -5.56 -9.18
C THR A 80 -22.49 -6.51 -10.26
N PRO A 81 -22.87 -7.80 -10.21
CA PRO A 81 -22.38 -8.78 -11.16
C PRO A 81 -22.63 -8.37 -12.61
N GLY A 82 -21.57 -8.37 -13.41
CA GLY A 82 -21.64 -8.01 -14.84
C GLY A 82 -21.55 -6.51 -15.14
N ILE A 83 -21.67 -5.66 -14.14
CA ILE A 83 -21.54 -4.20 -14.30
C ILE A 83 -20.31 -3.70 -13.52
N GLN A 84 -20.30 -3.87 -12.20
CA GLN A 84 -19.23 -3.46 -11.32
C GLN A 84 -18.93 -4.54 -10.29
N PRO A 85 -18.25 -5.64 -10.63
CA PRO A 85 -17.94 -6.67 -9.66
C PRO A 85 -16.91 -6.14 -8.65
N GLN A 86 -17.16 -6.44 -7.41
CA GLN A 86 -16.19 -6.28 -6.35
C GLN A 86 -15.01 -7.22 -6.59
N GLU A 87 -13.80 -6.70 -6.57
CA GLU A 87 -12.60 -7.47 -6.76
C GLU A 87 -11.67 -7.34 -5.55
N THR A 88 -11.09 -8.46 -5.15
CA THR A 88 -10.05 -8.47 -4.13
C THR A 88 -8.72 -8.03 -4.73
N GLN A 89 -8.07 -7.11 -4.05
CA GLN A 89 -6.69 -6.73 -4.31
C GLN A 89 -5.81 -7.57 -3.39
N GLY A 90 -4.83 -8.27 -3.96
CA GLY A 90 -3.96 -9.16 -3.20
C GLY A 90 -3.04 -8.43 -2.23
N ASP A 91 -2.49 -9.17 -1.29
CA ASP A 91 -1.49 -8.68 -0.34
C ASP A 91 -0.15 -8.38 -1.02
N TYR A 92 0.65 -7.54 -0.38
CA TYR A 92 2.03 -7.27 -0.80
C TYR A 92 2.94 -6.91 0.36
N ARG A 93 4.25 -7.04 0.13
CA ARG A 93 5.30 -6.76 1.11
C ARG A 93 6.37 -5.89 0.50
N LEU A 94 6.74 -4.84 1.21
CA LEU A 94 7.83 -3.95 0.78
C LEU A 94 8.96 -4.02 1.80
N THR A 95 10.17 -4.13 1.28
CA THR A 95 11.39 -4.13 2.09
C THR A 95 12.35 -3.09 1.55
N ASP A 96 12.71 -2.14 2.40
CA ASP A 96 13.63 -1.06 2.09
C ASP A 96 14.88 -1.19 2.97
N VAL A 97 16.04 -0.95 2.38
CA VAL A 97 17.33 -0.92 3.07
C VAL A 97 18.02 0.39 2.78
N THR A 98 18.58 0.98 3.81
CA THR A 98 19.36 2.22 3.70
C THR A 98 20.66 2.06 4.48
N LEU A 99 21.79 2.42 3.85
CA LEU A 99 23.09 2.56 4.47
C LEU A 99 23.49 4.03 4.38
N GLY A 100 23.69 4.67 5.51
CA GLY A 100 24.06 6.08 5.58
C GLY A 100 25.39 6.29 6.31
N PHE A 101 26.09 7.35 5.94
CA PHE A 101 27.33 7.80 6.57
C PHE A 101 27.24 9.30 6.83
N ASP A 102 27.62 9.71 8.03
CA ASP A 102 27.83 11.10 8.40
C ASP A 102 29.33 11.35 8.54
N LEU A 103 29.87 12.12 7.62
CA LEU A 103 31.29 12.42 7.50
C LEU A 103 31.59 13.88 7.93
N GLY A 104 30.79 14.43 8.83
CA GLY A 104 30.87 15.82 9.26
C GLY A 104 30.25 16.79 8.25
N SER A 105 31.06 17.32 7.34
CA SER A 105 30.52 18.22 6.31
C SER A 105 29.75 17.51 5.19
N TRP A 106 29.86 16.19 5.08
CA TRP A 106 29.21 15.40 4.06
C TRP A 106 28.35 14.31 4.67
N GLN A 107 27.21 14.10 4.05
CA GLN A 107 26.35 12.94 4.30
C GLN A 107 26.21 12.14 3.02
N ALA A 108 26.43 10.85 3.09
CA ALA A 108 26.27 9.94 1.97
C ALA A 108 25.26 8.85 2.36
N THR A 109 24.36 8.53 1.43
CA THR A 109 23.34 7.52 1.65
C THR A 109 23.21 6.63 0.42
N LEU A 110 23.33 5.33 0.61
CA LEU A 110 22.99 4.31 -0.37
C LEU A 110 21.65 3.71 0.05
N PHE A 111 20.71 3.59 -0.88
CA PHE A 111 19.40 3.02 -0.58
C PHE A 111 18.95 2.03 -1.63
N ALA A 112 18.19 1.04 -1.18
CA ALA A 112 17.43 0.14 -2.03
C ALA A 112 15.99 0.12 -1.51
N ARG A 113 15.06 0.65 -2.30
CA ARG A 113 13.62 0.60 -2.04
C ARG A 113 13.00 -0.55 -2.80
N ASN A 114 12.01 -1.18 -2.19
CA ASN A 114 11.38 -2.37 -2.75
C ASN A 114 12.44 -3.40 -3.17
N LEU A 115 13.29 -3.81 -2.23
CA LEU A 115 14.47 -4.67 -2.47
C LEU A 115 14.11 -5.98 -3.17
N THR A 116 12.94 -6.53 -2.90
CA THR A 116 12.43 -7.79 -3.47
C THR A 116 11.81 -7.62 -4.86
N ASP A 117 11.69 -6.39 -5.37
CA ASP A 117 10.98 -6.03 -6.61
C ASP A 117 9.52 -6.53 -6.62
N GLU A 118 8.85 -6.37 -5.49
CA GLU A 118 7.43 -6.71 -5.33
C GLU A 118 6.56 -5.94 -6.32
N ARG A 119 5.54 -6.61 -6.87
CA ARG A 119 4.62 -6.06 -7.86
C ARG A 119 3.18 -6.01 -7.34
N GLY A 120 3.02 -5.74 -6.07
CA GLY A 120 1.72 -5.64 -5.42
C GLY A 120 0.79 -4.65 -6.11
N VAL A 121 -0.47 -5.03 -6.26
CA VAL A 121 -1.52 -4.17 -6.81
C VAL A 121 -2.08 -3.32 -5.69
N THR A 122 -1.98 -2.00 -5.81
CA THR A 122 -2.49 -1.05 -4.82
C THR A 122 -3.90 -0.58 -5.12
N PHE A 123 -4.32 -0.68 -6.39
CA PHE A 123 -5.68 -0.35 -6.81
C PHE A 123 -5.99 -1.03 -8.15
N LYS A 124 -7.18 -1.58 -8.25
CA LYS A 124 -7.77 -2.08 -9.50
C LYS A 124 -8.92 -1.17 -9.89
N ASP A 125 -8.82 -0.55 -11.05
CA ASP A 125 -9.93 0.17 -11.64
C ASP A 125 -10.78 -0.79 -12.46
N SER A 126 -12.00 -1.01 -12.01
CA SER A 126 -13.00 -1.85 -12.66
C SER A 126 -14.14 -1.03 -13.25
N SER A 127 -13.88 0.21 -13.65
CA SER A 127 -14.89 1.08 -14.27
C SER A 127 -15.55 0.41 -15.48
N ASP A 128 -16.84 0.61 -15.61
CA ASP A 128 -17.65 0.05 -16.71
C ASP A 128 -17.13 0.46 -18.08
N PHE A 129 -16.60 1.68 -18.17
CA PHE A 129 -16.06 2.20 -19.41
C PHE A 129 -14.85 1.39 -19.89
N ASP A 130 -13.92 1.09 -19.00
CA ASP A 130 -12.74 0.31 -19.36
C ASP A 130 -13.08 -1.14 -19.70
N ARG A 131 -14.06 -1.71 -19.01
CA ARG A 131 -14.57 -3.06 -19.28
C ARG A 131 -15.26 -3.17 -20.64
N MET A 132 -16.05 -2.18 -21.02
CA MET A 132 -16.70 -2.15 -22.34
C MET A 132 -15.68 -2.27 -23.47
N PHE A 133 -14.45 -1.81 -23.27
CA PHE A 133 -13.34 -1.90 -24.21
C PHE A 133 -12.35 -3.03 -23.92
N GLY A 134 -12.66 -3.93 -23.01
CA GLY A 134 -11.79 -5.04 -22.61
C GLY A 134 -10.49 -4.58 -21.95
N ARG A 135 -10.51 -3.42 -21.31
CA ARG A 135 -9.37 -2.84 -20.59
C ARG A 135 -9.52 -3.06 -19.11
N ALA A 136 -8.38 -3.20 -18.42
CA ALA A 136 -8.29 -3.18 -16.98
C ALA A 136 -7.08 -2.33 -16.58
N SER A 137 -7.29 -1.40 -15.67
CA SER A 137 -6.23 -0.53 -15.17
C SER A 137 -5.79 -0.98 -13.77
N TYR A 138 -4.50 -1.21 -13.61
CA TYR A 138 -3.91 -1.62 -12.34
C TYR A 138 -2.87 -0.60 -11.91
N PHE A 139 -2.97 -0.14 -10.68
CA PHE A 139 -1.92 0.63 -10.03
C PHE A 139 -1.10 -0.33 -9.19
N ILE A 140 0.20 -0.29 -9.37
CA ILE A 140 1.13 -1.19 -8.68
C ILE A 140 2.11 -0.39 -7.82
N VAL A 141 2.67 -1.05 -6.82
CA VAL A 141 3.76 -0.47 -6.03
C VAL A 141 4.94 -0.11 -6.95
N PRO A 142 5.70 0.95 -6.66
CA PRO A 142 6.88 1.31 -7.44
C PRO A 142 7.85 0.13 -7.53
N PRO A 143 8.48 -0.10 -8.70
CA PRO A 143 9.49 -1.14 -8.86
C PRO A 143 10.70 -0.87 -7.95
N ARG A 144 11.56 -1.88 -7.82
CA ARG A 144 12.83 -1.72 -7.09
C ARG A 144 13.62 -0.53 -7.58
N GLN A 145 14.05 0.29 -6.64
CA GLN A 145 14.87 1.48 -6.88
C GLN A 145 16.15 1.39 -6.05
N ILE A 146 17.28 1.51 -6.70
CA ILE A 146 18.58 1.59 -6.02
C ILE A 146 19.21 2.93 -6.37
N GLY A 147 19.71 3.62 -5.37
CA GLY A 147 20.27 4.94 -5.59
C GLY A 147 21.26 5.38 -4.53
N VAL A 148 21.97 6.44 -4.84
CA VAL A 148 22.91 7.13 -3.95
C VAL A 148 22.46 8.56 -3.80
N SER A 149 22.52 9.08 -2.60
CA SER A 149 22.32 10.50 -2.28
C SER A 149 23.54 11.05 -1.56
N MET A 150 23.99 12.23 -1.94
CA MET A 150 25.06 12.94 -1.25
C MET A 150 24.60 14.35 -0.91
N ARG A 151 24.87 14.78 0.30
CA ARG A 151 24.54 16.13 0.80
C ARG A 151 25.77 16.75 1.44
N ARG A 152 26.02 18.02 1.16
CA ARG A 152 27.06 18.81 1.81
C ARG A 152 26.42 19.89 2.67
N ASN A 153 26.89 19.99 3.92
CA ASN A 153 26.54 21.09 4.83
C ASN A 153 27.68 22.13 4.77
N PHE A 154 27.36 23.40 4.56
CA PHE A 154 28.30 24.51 4.48
C PHE A 154 28.36 25.28 5.79
#